data_67277dd7fc85d3f106f60191de014067
#
_entry.id   67277dd7fc85d3f106f60191de014067
#
_cell.length_a   1.000
_cell.length_b   1.000
_cell.length_c   1.000
_cell.angle_alpha   90.00
_cell.angle_beta   90.00
_cell.angle_gamma   90.00
#
_symmetry.space_group_name_H-M   'P 1'
#
loop_
_entity.id
_entity.type
_entity.pdbx_description
1 polymer ?
#
loop_
_entity_poly.entity_id
_entity_poly.type
_entity_poly.pdbx_seq_one_letter_code
_entity_poly.pdbx_strand_id
1 'polypeptide(L)'
;MKTMVSNMTHVCLGDVAREIKQKVPVDQELPTVGLEHLDPGEVELAHWDEGVETTFTKAFSKGQVLFGRRRAYLRKAAVAPFDGICSGDITVIAPKDNLSPRLLPFIIQNDALFEHAVTNSAGSLSPRVKWQSLSQFEFELPSIAKQEDLADILWTAQETRSHYRQLLTACDDVVKSQFVEMFDKPGIPIKHLEDIADIQGGIAKNKKREAMKLQLPYLRVANILPNELDLTEVKTIGLTEQEYEAVRLISGDLLIVEGNGSDTQIGRSAIWNGQIDPCVHQNHLIRVRLRDEALPLYVQTFLSSSEGRRQIMAKAVNTSGLHTLSTRKIRSIEIPVPPFSLQREFADFATSIDKSKFAVQKALDELNATTKKILNQELGLGNV
;
A
#
# COMPACT_ATOMS: atom_id res chain seq x y z
N MET A 1 17.39 25.76 -38.73
CA MET A 1 16.66 25.34 -37.54
C MET A 1 15.23 25.82 -37.67
N LYS A 2 14.29 24.95 -38.10
CA LYS A 2 12.86 25.27 -38.07
C LYS A 2 12.41 25.14 -36.62
N THR A 3 12.01 26.25 -36.03
CA THR A 3 11.28 26.31 -34.77
C THR A 3 10.03 25.42 -34.93
N MET A 4 10.00 24.27 -34.30
CA MET A 4 8.75 23.51 -34.12
C MET A 4 7.84 24.36 -33.26
N VAL A 5 6.87 25.04 -33.89
CA VAL A 5 5.75 25.65 -33.18
C VAL A 5 5.00 24.47 -32.54
N SER A 6 5.06 24.38 -31.23
CA SER A 6 4.27 23.45 -30.43
C SER A 6 2.79 23.76 -30.72
N ASN A 7 2.12 22.87 -31.47
CA ASN A 7 0.65 22.93 -31.67
C ASN A 7 -0.05 22.46 -30.39
N MET A 8 0.18 23.16 -29.30
CA MET A 8 -0.56 22.98 -28.05
C MET A 8 -1.69 23.98 -27.98
N THR A 9 -2.83 23.57 -27.50
CA THR A 9 -4.02 24.41 -27.33
C THR A 9 -4.38 24.44 -25.85
N HIS A 10 -4.45 25.64 -25.27
CA HIS A 10 -4.94 25.82 -23.91
C HIS A 10 -6.43 25.53 -23.85
N VAL A 11 -6.84 24.62 -22.98
CA VAL A 11 -8.23 24.15 -22.87
C VAL A 11 -8.64 23.94 -21.43
N CYS A 12 -9.95 24.05 -21.17
CA CYS A 12 -10.55 23.51 -19.95
C CYS A 12 -10.97 22.05 -20.17
N LEU A 13 -10.99 21.23 -19.12
CA LEU A 13 -11.48 19.85 -19.19
C LEU A 13 -12.88 19.76 -19.80
N GLY A 14 -13.75 20.71 -19.50
CA GLY A 14 -15.12 20.80 -20.05
C GLY A 14 -15.18 21.04 -21.56
N ASP A 15 -14.12 21.58 -22.19
CA ASP A 15 -14.06 21.80 -23.63
C ASP A 15 -13.83 20.49 -24.39
N VAL A 16 -13.15 19.52 -23.75
CA VAL A 16 -12.64 18.27 -24.35
C VAL A 16 -13.28 17.00 -23.77
N ALA A 17 -13.98 17.10 -22.64
CA ALA A 17 -14.69 16.00 -22.00
C ALA A 17 -16.09 16.42 -21.53
N ARG A 18 -16.93 15.45 -21.21
CA ARG A 18 -18.29 15.70 -20.72
C ARG A 18 -18.67 14.69 -19.63
N GLU A 19 -19.52 15.13 -18.70
CA GLU A 19 -20.19 14.25 -17.73
C GLU A 19 -21.33 13.45 -18.41
N ILE A 20 -21.39 12.16 -18.17
CA ILE A 20 -22.48 11.28 -18.59
C ILE A 20 -23.47 11.16 -17.43
N LYS A 21 -24.75 11.43 -17.72
CA LYS A 21 -25.86 11.43 -16.73
C LYS A 21 -26.92 10.37 -17.04
N GLN A 22 -26.53 9.36 -17.81
CA GLN A 22 -27.45 8.27 -18.15
C GLN A 22 -27.87 7.51 -16.89
N LYS A 23 -29.13 7.12 -16.82
CA LYS A 23 -29.70 6.32 -15.74
C LYS A 23 -30.40 5.09 -16.31
N VAL A 24 -30.39 4.04 -15.52
CA VAL A 24 -31.13 2.80 -15.79
C VAL A 24 -32.05 2.47 -14.60
N PRO A 25 -33.11 1.65 -14.78
CA PRO A 25 -33.92 1.15 -13.68
C PRO A 25 -33.08 0.37 -12.65
N VAL A 26 -33.55 0.32 -11.39
CA VAL A 26 -32.87 -0.32 -10.26
C VAL A 26 -32.81 -1.85 -10.37
N ASP A 27 -33.66 -2.45 -11.19
CA ASP A 27 -33.90 -3.89 -11.34
C ASP A 27 -33.02 -4.57 -12.41
N GLN A 28 -31.98 -3.90 -12.89
CA GLN A 28 -31.08 -4.49 -13.89
C GLN A 28 -29.91 -5.19 -13.22
N GLU A 29 -29.69 -6.46 -13.57
CA GLU A 29 -28.51 -7.25 -13.21
C GLU A 29 -27.28 -6.79 -14.02
N LEU A 30 -26.72 -5.64 -13.66
CA LEU A 30 -25.51 -5.10 -14.28
C LEU A 30 -24.35 -5.09 -13.27
N PRO A 31 -23.11 -5.25 -13.74
CA PRO A 31 -21.94 -5.06 -12.89
C PRO A 31 -21.99 -3.70 -12.19
N THR A 32 -21.70 -3.71 -10.90
CA THR A 32 -21.88 -2.55 -10.02
C THR A 32 -20.56 -2.03 -9.50
N VAL A 33 -20.34 -0.71 -9.58
CA VAL A 33 -19.11 -0.04 -9.13
C VAL A 33 -19.43 0.99 -8.05
N GLY A 34 -18.95 0.73 -6.82
CA GLY A 34 -18.89 1.68 -5.72
C GLY A 34 -17.56 2.41 -5.64
N LEU A 35 -17.43 3.37 -4.71
CA LEU A 35 -16.13 4.03 -4.44
C LEU A 35 -15.07 3.08 -3.87
N GLU A 36 -15.48 2.02 -3.23
CA GLU A 36 -14.64 0.94 -2.70
C GLU A 36 -13.89 0.19 -3.79
N HIS A 37 -14.45 0.10 -4.98
CA HIS A 37 -13.88 -0.60 -6.12
C HIS A 37 -12.85 0.24 -6.91
N LEU A 38 -12.80 1.54 -6.66
CA LEU A 38 -11.80 2.42 -7.27
C LEU A 38 -10.55 2.46 -6.40
N ASP A 39 -9.46 1.92 -6.89
CA ASP A 39 -8.17 1.94 -6.20
C ASP A 39 -7.44 3.28 -6.43
N PRO A 40 -6.83 3.88 -5.38
CA PRO A 40 -6.09 5.13 -5.52
C PRO A 40 -4.91 5.00 -6.49
N GLY A 41 -4.83 5.87 -7.48
CA GLY A 41 -3.72 5.93 -8.43
C GLY A 41 -3.73 4.85 -9.52
N GLU A 42 -4.76 3.98 -9.55
CA GLU A 42 -4.92 2.98 -10.61
C GLU A 42 -5.75 3.53 -11.78
N VAL A 43 -5.27 3.31 -13.00
CA VAL A 43 -5.95 3.75 -14.22
C VAL A 43 -7.04 2.78 -14.65
N GLU A 44 -6.88 1.49 -14.32
CA GLU A 44 -7.81 0.42 -14.70
C GLU A 44 -8.64 -0.03 -13.50
N LEU A 45 -9.91 -0.32 -13.74
CA LEU A 45 -10.79 -0.90 -12.74
C LEU A 45 -10.50 -2.39 -12.58
N ALA A 46 -10.08 -2.81 -11.38
CA ALA A 46 -9.74 -4.21 -11.07
C ALA A 46 -10.83 -4.95 -10.28
N HIS A 47 -11.73 -4.21 -9.60
CA HIS A 47 -12.72 -4.78 -8.69
C HIS A 47 -14.12 -4.22 -8.99
N TRP A 48 -15.15 -5.05 -8.86
CA TRP A 48 -16.58 -4.69 -8.98
C TRP A 48 -17.43 -5.79 -8.35
N ASP A 49 -18.71 -5.49 -8.14
CA ASP A 49 -19.69 -6.48 -7.70
C ASP A 49 -20.54 -6.97 -8.88
N GLU A 50 -20.87 -8.26 -8.90
CA GLU A 50 -21.81 -8.88 -9.86
C GLU A 50 -23.03 -9.44 -9.12
N GLY A 51 -24.22 -9.21 -9.65
CA GLY A 51 -25.47 -9.80 -9.12
C GLY A 51 -25.85 -9.33 -7.71
N VAL A 52 -25.35 -8.19 -7.26
CA VAL A 52 -25.66 -7.63 -5.93
C VAL A 52 -26.84 -6.66 -6.02
N GLU A 53 -27.82 -6.81 -5.12
CA GLU A 53 -28.89 -5.81 -4.97
C GLU A 53 -28.30 -4.44 -4.62
N THR A 54 -28.60 -3.44 -5.44
CA THR A 54 -28.09 -2.09 -5.26
C THR A 54 -29.17 -1.05 -5.57
N THR A 55 -29.03 0.13 -4.97
CA THR A 55 -29.84 1.30 -5.28
C THR A 55 -29.22 2.20 -6.36
N PHE A 56 -28.11 1.77 -6.94
CA PHE A 56 -27.42 2.56 -7.96
C PHE A 56 -28.21 2.55 -9.27
N THR A 57 -28.27 3.72 -9.91
CA THR A 57 -29.01 3.92 -11.16
C THR A 57 -28.18 4.62 -12.23
N LYS A 58 -26.99 5.12 -11.88
CA LYS A 58 -26.12 5.83 -12.83
C LYS A 58 -25.41 4.81 -13.72
N ALA A 59 -25.71 4.84 -15.01
CA ALA A 59 -25.09 3.96 -15.98
C ALA A 59 -23.76 4.52 -16.49
N PHE A 60 -22.86 3.61 -16.84
CA PHE A 60 -21.63 3.89 -17.58
C PHE A 60 -21.41 2.84 -18.67
N SER A 61 -20.63 3.20 -19.67
CA SER A 61 -20.23 2.29 -20.75
C SER A 61 -18.73 2.05 -20.73
N LYS A 62 -18.31 0.94 -21.32
CA LYS A 62 -16.90 0.58 -21.52
C LYS A 62 -16.11 1.74 -22.12
N GLY A 63 -14.93 1.98 -21.57
CA GLY A 63 -14.01 3.06 -21.98
C GLY A 63 -14.30 4.42 -21.35
N GLN A 64 -15.40 4.58 -20.61
CA GLN A 64 -15.66 5.81 -19.85
C GLN A 64 -14.86 5.80 -18.56
N VAL A 65 -14.51 7.00 -18.07
CA VAL A 65 -13.76 7.16 -16.81
C VAL A 65 -14.72 7.39 -15.66
N LEU A 66 -14.54 6.59 -14.63
CA LEU A 66 -15.28 6.64 -13.36
C LEU A 66 -14.45 7.45 -12.36
N PHE A 67 -14.88 8.67 -12.03
CA PHE A 67 -14.16 9.56 -11.11
C PHE A 67 -14.89 9.66 -9.78
N GLY A 68 -14.22 9.29 -8.69
CA GLY A 68 -14.72 9.39 -7.32
C GLY A 68 -14.83 10.84 -6.86
N ARG A 69 -16.03 11.43 -6.97
CA ARG A 69 -16.27 12.85 -6.63
C ARG A 69 -16.30 13.13 -5.13
N ARG A 70 -16.54 12.12 -4.30
CA ARG A 70 -16.57 12.23 -2.85
C ARG A 70 -15.18 11.96 -2.29
N ARG A 71 -14.67 12.87 -1.43
CA ARG A 71 -13.34 12.78 -0.85
C ARG A 71 -12.26 12.66 -1.94
N ALA A 72 -12.23 13.60 -2.86
CA ALA A 72 -11.31 13.61 -4.00
C ALA A 72 -9.83 13.45 -3.59
N TYR A 73 -9.47 13.80 -2.35
CA TYR A 73 -8.13 13.57 -1.79
C TYR A 73 -7.73 12.08 -1.72
N LEU A 74 -8.67 11.14 -1.85
CA LEU A 74 -8.39 9.71 -1.97
C LEU A 74 -7.92 9.30 -3.38
N ARG A 75 -7.94 10.21 -4.36
CA ARG A 75 -7.40 10.03 -5.72
C ARG A 75 -7.95 8.79 -6.45
N LYS A 76 -9.25 8.59 -6.38
CA LYS A 76 -9.95 7.42 -6.91
C LYS A 76 -10.57 7.73 -8.27
N ALA A 77 -10.00 7.13 -9.34
CA ALA A 77 -10.60 7.15 -10.67
C ALA A 77 -10.08 5.96 -11.48
N ALA A 78 -10.90 5.40 -12.39
CA ALA A 78 -10.48 4.32 -13.26
C ALA A 78 -11.28 4.30 -14.56
N VAL A 79 -10.72 3.73 -15.64
CA VAL A 79 -11.45 3.46 -16.86
C VAL A 79 -12.26 2.17 -16.71
N ALA A 80 -13.52 2.20 -17.17
CA ALA A 80 -14.43 1.07 -17.11
C ALA A 80 -14.12 0.04 -18.20
N PRO A 81 -13.87 -1.24 -17.87
CA PRO A 81 -13.60 -2.28 -18.88
C PRO A 81 -14.88 -2.90 -19.47
N PHE A 82 -16.05 -2.58 -18.95
CA PHE A 82 -17.38 -3.09 -19.33
C PHE A 82 -18.46 -2.02 -19.17
N ASP A 83 -19.69 -2.33 -19.58
CA ASP A 83 -20.88 -1.51 -19.33
C ASP A 83 -21.49 -1.89 -17.98
N GLY A 84 -21.90 -0.92 -17.18
CA GLY A 84 -22.43 -1.19 -15.84
C GLY A 84 -23.12 0.01 -15.19
N ILE A 85 -23.34 -0.12 -13.87
CA ILE A 85 -23.92 0.93 -13.03
C ILE A 85 -22.96 1.32 -11.91
N CYS A 86 -23.04 2.57 -11.48
CA CYS A 86 -22.15 3.05 -10.42
C CYS A 86 -22.85 3.91 -9.37
N SER A 87 -22.15 4.09 -8.26
CA SER A 87 -22.56 4.98 -7.16
C SER A 87 -22.83 6.41 -7.63
N GLY A 88 -23.81 7.08 -7.03
CA GLY A 88 -24.03 8.52 -7.20
C GLY A 88 -22.84 9.40 -6.80
N ASP A 89 -21.91 8.88 -6.00
CA ASP A 89 -20.66 9.53 -5.63
C ASP A 89 -19.53 9.35 -6.66
N ILE A 90 -19.83 8.75 -7.81
CA ILE A 90 -18.94 8.64 -8.98
C ILE A 90 -19.44 9.57 -10.09
N THR A 91 -18.56 10.36 -10.70
CA THR A 91 -18.81 11.11 -11.92
C THR A 91 -18.32 10.28 -13.11
N VAL A 92 -19.21 9.97 -14.04
CA VAL A 92 -18.88 9.26 -15.28
C VAL A 92 -18.46 10.29 -16.32
N ILE A 93 -17.27 10.15 -16.89
CA ILE A 93 -16.65 11.11 -17.81
C ILE A 93 -16.35 10.43 -19.13
N ALA A 94 -16.74 11.06 -20.22
CA ALA A 94 -16.40 10.63 -21.59
C ALA A 94 -15.68 11.74 -22.35
N PRO A 95 -14.79 11.39 -23.29
CA PRO A 95 -14.15 12.40 -24.15
C PRO A 95 -15.13 12.98 -25.15
N LYS A 96 -14.78 14.16 -25.69
CA LYS A 96 -15.35 14.73 -26.91
C LYS A 96 -14.42 14.45 -28.08
N ASP A 97 -14.82 14.81 -29.30
CA ASP A 97 -14.15 14.45 -30.56
C ASP A 97 -12.69 14.93 -30.67
N ASN A 98 -12.33 15.96 -29.93
CA ASN A 98 -10.97 16.55 -29.93
C ASN A 98 -10.03 15.96 -28.87
N LEU A 99 -10.49 14.98 -28.08
CA LEU A 99 -9.68 14.28 -27.07
C LEU A 99 -9.66 12.78 -27.33
N SER A 100 -8.46 12.20 -27.41
CA SER A 100 -8.30 10.77 -27.49
C SER A 100 -8.93 10.06 -26.28
N PRO A 101 -9.84 9.09 -26.49
CA PRO A 101 -10.39 8.27 -25.41
C PRO A 101 -9.30 7.56 -24.59
N ARG A 102 -8.17 7.23 -25.24
CA ARG A 102 -7.06 6.54 -24.61
C ARG A 102 -6.22 7.45 -23.71
N LEU A 103 -6.21 8.76 -23.95
CA LEU A 103 -5.47 9.73 -23.13
C LEU A 103 -6.29 10.22 -21.92
N LEU A 104 -7.62 10.28 -22.05
CA LEU A 104 -8.50 10.81 -20.99
C LEU A 104 -8.25 10.18 -19.59
N PRO A 105 -8.07 8.85 -19.43
CA PRO A 105 -7.83 8.25 -18.11
C PRO A 105 -6.60 8.84 -17.40
N PHE A 106 -5.54 9.12 -18.13
CA PHE A 106 -4.30 9.66 -17.59
C PHE A 106 -4.42 11.14 -17.24
N ILE A 107 -5.18 11.92 -18.02
CA ILE A 107 -5.52 13.31 -17.66
C ILE A 107 -6.30 13.32 -16.34
N ILE A 108 -7.28 12.44 -16.19
CA ILE A 108 -8.11 12.35 -14.97
C ILE A 108 -7.30 11.85 -13.77
N GLN A 109 -6.32 10.97 -13.97
CA GLN A 109 -5.43 10.48 -12.90
C GLN A 109 -4.29 11.44 -12.55
N ASN A 110 -4.20 12.59 -13.21
CA ASN A 110 -3.14 13.56 -12.94
C ASN A 110 -3.29 14.17 -11.53
N ASP A 111 -2.15 14.34 -10.86
CA ASP A 111 -2.10 14.93 -9.52
C ASP A 111 -2.69 16.36 -9.49
N ALA A 112 -2.37 17.19 -10.49
CA ALA A 112 -2.87 18.56 -10.57
C ALA A 112 -4.41 18.61 -10.71
N LEU A 113 -5.02 17.66 -11.42
CA LEU A 113 -6.47 17.57 -11.51
C LEU A 113 -7.09 17.16 -10.15
N PHE A 114 -6.47 16.23 -9.42
CA PHE A 114 -6.96 15.88 -8.07
C PHE A 114 -6.79 17.04 -7.08
N GLU A 115 -5.72 17.81 -7.15
CA GLU A 115 -5.53 19.02 -6.34
C GLU A 115 -6.58 20.10 -6.66
N HIS A 116 -6.85 20.31 -7.95
CA HIS A 116 -7.96 21.17 -8.39
C HIS A 116 -9.31 20.65 -7.84
N ALA A 117 -9.56 19.33 -7.89
CA ALA A 117 -10.76 18.73 -7.38
C ALA A 117 -10.91 18.86 -5.86
N VAL A 118 -9.84 18.71 -5.10
CA VAL A 118 -9.81 18.89 -3.64
C VAL A 118 -10.11 20.35 -3.27
N THR A 119 -9.42 21.30 -3.91
CA THR A 119 -9.60 22.73 -3.66
C THR A 119 -11.03 23.18 -3.95
N ASN A 120 -11.68 22.61 -4.96
CA ASN A 120 -13.04 22.97 -5.38
C ASN A 120 -14.12 22.03 -4.80
N SER A 121 -13.78 21.21 -3.81
CA SER A 121 -14.73 20.37 -3.10
C SER A 121 -15.51 21.12 -2.03
N ALA A 122 -16.80 20.82 -1.86
CA ALA A 122 -17.65 21.41 -0.85
C ALA A 122 -18.24 20.34 0.09
N GLY A 123 -18.41 20.69 1.38
CA GLY A 123 -18.94 19.84 2.44
C GLY A 123 -17.91 19.56 3.55
N SER A 124 -18.32 19.64 4.82
CA SER A 124 -17.41 19.54 5.97
C SER A 124 -16.96 18.10 6.28
N LEU A 125 -17.87 17.14 6.34
CA LEU A 125 -17.57 15.74 6.73
C LEU A 125 -17.23 14.82 5.55
N SER A 126 -17.80 15.11 4.40
CA SER A 126 -17.62 14.32 3.17
C SER A 126 -17.62 15.23 1.95
N PRO A 127 -16.54 15.97 1.73
CA PRO A 127 -16.46 16.94 0.63
C PRO A 127 -16.63 16.25 -0.72
N ARG A 128 -17.36 16.93 -1.61
CA ARG A 128 -17.63 16.46 -2.97
C ARG A 128 -17.30 17.56 -3.98
N VAL A 129 -16.61 17.21 -5.04
CA VAL A 129 -16.44 18.09 -6.20
C VAL A 129 -17.60 17.89 -7.18
N LYS A 130 -18.12 18.97 -7.74
CA LYS A 130 -19.13 18.94 -8.80
C LYS A 130 -18.46 18.96 -10.16
N TRP A 131 -19.09 18.36 -11.18
CA TRP A 131 -18.61 18.42 -12.56
C TRP A 131 -18.36 19.87 -13.03
N GLN A 132 -19.25 20.79 -12.66
CA GLN A 132 -19.08 22.21 -13.02
C GLN A 132 -17.75 22.81 -12.58
N SER A 133 -17.25 22.45 -11.40
CA SER A 133 -15.93 22.89 -10.92
C SER A 133 -14.81 22.06 -11.55
N LEU A 134 -14.97 20.74 -11.65
CA LEU A 134 -13.99 19.86 -12.23
C LEU A 134 -13.72 20.17 -13.70
N SER A 135 -14.75 20.56 -14.46
CA SER A 135 -14.67 20.92 -15.88
C SER A 135 -13.88 22.21 -16.15
N GLN A 136 -13.57 23.00 -15.12
CA GLN A 136 -12.75 24.21 -15.21
C GLN A 136 -11.25 23.95 -15.04
N PHE A 137 -10.83 22.69 -14.87
CA PHE A 137 -9.41 22.34 -14.83
C PHE A 137 -8.75 22.67 -16.17
N GLU A 138 -7.72 23.48 -16.14
CA GLU A 138 -7.01 24.00 -17.32
C GLU A 138 -5.71 23.25 -17.57
N PHE A 139 -5.43 22.97 -18.84
CA PHE A 139 -4.18 22.32 -19.27
C PHE A 139 -3.91 22.57 -20.76
N GLU A 140 -2.70 22.25 -21.21
CA GLU A 140 -2.33 22.30 -22.61
C GLU A 140 -2.66 20.98 -23.28
N LEU A 141 -3.44 20.99 -24.37
CA LEU A 141 -3.80 19.81 -25.14
C LEU A 141 -2.99 19.75 -26.43
N PRO A 142 -2.17 18.70 -26.64
CA PRO A 142 -1.46 18.51 -27.91
C PRO A 142 -2.40 18.09 -29.05
N SER A 143 -1.89 18.10 -30.28
CA SER A 143 -2.65 17.61 -31.45
C SER A 143 -3.06 16.15 -31.29
N ILE A 144 -4.16 15.71 -31.92
CA ILE A 144 -4.70 14.36 -31.77
C ILE A 144 -3.66 13.25 -32.09
N ALA A 145 -2.79 13.47 -33.08
CA ALA A 145 -1.72 12.55 -33.39
C ALA A 145 -0.72 12.39 -32.22
N LYS A 146 -0.34 13.49 -31.59
CA LYS A 146 0.51 13.46 -30.40
C LYS A 146 -0.20 12.88 -29.18
N GLN A 147 -1.53 13.08 -29.06
CA GLN A 147 -2.31 12.43 -28.00
C GLN A 147 -2.28 10.92 -28.11
N GLU A 148 -2.36 10.37 -29.33
CA GLU A 148 -2.27 8.92 -29.55
C GLU A 148 -0.85 8.40 -29.24
N ASP A 149 0.20 9.10 -29.70
CA ASP A 149 1.58 8.73 -29.38
C ASP A 149 1.82 8.74 -27.86
N LEU A 150 1.30 9.76 -27.16
CA LEU A 150 1.39 9.86 -25.71
C LEU A 150 0.60 8.76 -25.02
N ALA A 151 -0.62 8.46 -25.49
CA ALA A 151 -1.44 7.38 -24.96
C ALA A 151 -0.74 6.02 -25.12
N ASP A 152 -0.09 5.74 -26.25
CA ASP A 152 0.69 4.51 -26.46
C ASP A 152 1.81 4.36 -25.41
N ILE A 153 2.56 5.42 -25.17
CA ILE A 153 3.62 5.44 -24.15
C ILE A 153 3.03 5.18 -22.75
N LEU A 154 1.95 5.87 -22.40
CA LEU A 154 1.34 5.79 -21.08
C LEU A 154 0.70 4.41 -20.82
N TRP A 155 0.03 3.82 -21.80
CA TRP A 155 -0.53 2.47 -21.68
C TRP A 155 0.55 1.40 -21.60
N THR A 156 1.63 1.53 -22.39
CA THR A 156 2.79 0.62 -22.29
C THR A 156 3.45 0.73 -20.89
N ALA A 157 3.56 1.94 -20.34
CA ALA A 157 4.05 2.14 -18.99
C ALA A 157 3.10 1.53 -17.93
N GLN A 158 1.78 1.64 -18.13
CA GLN A 158 0.78 1.02 -17.25
C GLN A 158 0.87 -0.51 -17.25
N GLU A 159 0.99 -1.14 -18.40
CA GLU A 159 1.21 -2.58 -18.55
C GLU A 159 2.51 -3.02 -17.86
N THR A 160 3.60 -2.30 -18.09
CA THR A 160 4.89 -2.56 -17.43
C THR A 160 4.80 -2.45 -15.91
N ARG A 161 4.07 -1.45 -15.41
CA ARG A 161 3.77 -1.28 -13.97
C ARG A 161 3.02 -2.49 -13.41
N SER A 162 2.01 -2.98 -14.12
CA SER A 162 1.26 -4.17 -13.72
C SER A 162 2.17 -5.40 -13.65
N HIS A 163 3.04 -5.61 -14.64
CA HIS A 163 4.01 -6.71 -14.63
C HIS A 163 5.02 -6.62 -13.49
N TYR A 164 5.53 -5.42 -13.16
CA TYR A 164 6.42 -5.25 -12.00
C TYR A 164 5.72 -5.60 -10.68
N ARG A 165 4.45 -5.21 -10.50
CA ARG A 165 3.68 -5.59 -9.30
C ARG A 165 3.45 -7.10 -9.21
N GLN A 166 3.11 -7.73 -10.33
CA GLN A 166 2.98 -9.19 -10.41
C GLN A 166 4.30 -9.89 -10.06
N LEU A 167 5.43 -9.37 -10.56
CA LEU A 167 6.75 -9.90 -10.26
C LEU A 167 7.09 -9.76 -8.77
N LEU A 168 6.78 -8.61 -8.13
CA LEU A 168 6.96 -8.43 -6.69
C LEU A 168 6.14 -9.46 -5.87
N THR A 169 4.88 -9.67 -6.25
CA THR A 169 4.02 -10.70 -5.63
C THR A 169 4.58 -12.11 -5.84
N ALA A 170 5.01 -12.43 -7.05
CA ALA A 170 5.61 -13.74 -7.37
C ALA A 170 6.90 -13.99 -6.57
N CYS A 171 7.73 -12.97 -6.33
CA CYS A 171 8.89 -13.08 -5.45
C CYS A 171 8.50 -13.48 -4.03
N ASP A 172 7.45 -12.85 -3.46
CA ASP A 172 6.95 -13.22 -2.13
C ASP A 172 6.42 -14.65 -2.09
N ASP A 173 5.72 -15.08 -3.12
CA ASP A 173 5.15 -16.43 -3.20
C ASP A 173 6.24 -17.50 -3.38
N VAL A 174 7.31 -17.18 -4.10
CA VAL A 174 8.50 -18.07 -4.24
C VAL A 174 9.17 -18.27 -2.88
N VAL A 175 9.37 -17.22 -2.08
CA VAL A 175 9.95 -17.33 -0.73
C VAL A 175 9.06 -18.19 0.18
N LYS A 176 7.73 -17.97 0.16
CA LYS A 176 6.78 -18.79 0.94
C LYS A 176 6.79 -20.26 0.51
N SER A 177 6.80 -20.51 -0.80
CA SER A 177 6.82 -21.87 -1.35
C SER A 177 8.09 -22.61 -0.97
N GLN A 178 9.25 -21.95 -1.08
CA GLN A 178 10.53 -22.49 -0.68
C GLN A 178 10.59 -22.80 0.81
N PHE A 179 10.00 -21.90 1.64
CA PHE A 179 9.90 -22.14 3.08
C PHE A 179 9.12 -23.44 3.39
N VAL A 180 7.95 -23.62 2.76
CA VAL A 180 7.12 -24.82 2.94
C VAL A 180 7.87 -26.07 2.46
N GLU A 181 8.50 -26.02 1.28
CA GLU A 181 9.26 -27.14 0.72
C GLU A 181 10.42 -27.57 1.63
N MET A 182 11.12 -26.63 2.23
CA MET A 182 12.27 -26.91 3.11
C MET A 182 11.85 -27.38 4.49
N PHE A 183 10.78 -26.85 5.08
CA PHE A 183 10.49 -26.95 6.51
C PHE A 183 9.18 -27.63 6.87
N ASP A 184 8.23 -27.83 5.95
CA ASP A 184 7.03 -28.64 6.21
C ASP A 184 7.36 -30.13 6.05
N LYS A 185 8.20 -30.63 6.96
CA LYS A 185 8.69 -32.01 6.96
C LYS A 185 8.56 -32.64 8.36
N PRO A 186 8.20 -33.90 8.42
CA PRO A 186 8.16 -34.60 9.71
C PRO A 186 9.57 -34.73 10.33
N GLY A 187 9.62 -34.75 11.66
CA GLY A 187 10.85 -34.99 12.39
C GLY A 187 11.68 -33.76 12.74
N ILE A 188 11.27 -32.52 12.35
CA ILE A 188 11.88 -31.33 12.84
C ILE A 188 11.49 -31.10 14.30
N PRO A 189 12.45 -30.88 15.23
CA PRO A 189 12.14 -30.62 16.63
C PRO A 189 11.32 -29.35 16.79
N ILE A 190 10.27 -29.40 17.61
CA ILE A 190 9.44 -28.23 17.94
C ILE A 190 9.89 -27.71 19.30
N LYS A 191 10.10 -26.39 19.41
CA LYS A 191 10.42 -25.70 20.67
C LYS A 191 9.47 -24.52 20.86
N HIS A 192 9.25 -24.14 22.13
CA HIS A 192 8.59 -22.86 22.41
C HIS A 192 9.54 -21.69 22.09
N LEU A 193 8.97 -20.56 21.67
CA LEU A 193 9.78 -19.39 21.31
C LEU A 193 10.64 -18.90 22.50
N GLU A 194 10.16 -19.06 23.75
CA GLU A 194 10.95 -18.74 24.95
C GLU A 194 12.19 -19.62 25.16
N ASP A 195 12.19 -20.82 24.61
CA ASP A 195 13.34 -21.72 24.70
C ASP A 195 14.52 -21.27 23.81
N ILE A 196 14.21 -20.53 22.74
CA ILE A 196 15.18 -20.10 21.71
C ILE A 196 15.39 -18.59 21.65
N ALA A 197 14.67 -17.81 22.48
CA ALA A 197 14.74 -16.33 22.44
C ALA A 197 14.61 -15.70 23.81
N ASP A 198 15.15 -14.47 23.95
CA ASP A 198 14.81 -13.51 24.97
C ASP A 198 13.66 -12.62 24.51
N ILE A 199 12.55 -12.57 25.27
CA ILE A 199 11.30 -11.92 24.87
C ILE A 199 10.95 -10.83 25.86
N GLN A 200 10.92 -9.58 25.38
CA GLN A 200 10.77 -8.39 26.20
C GLN A 200 9.73 -7.41 25.62
N GLY A 201 8.83 -6.92 26.46
CA GLY A 201 7.96 -5.79 26.14
C GLY A 201 8.71 -4.46 26.24
N GLY A 202 8.24 -3.46 25.49
CA GLY A 202 8.90 -2.16 25.43
C GLY A 202 8.40 -1.15 26.46
N ILE A 203 8.74 0.12 26.26
CA ILE A 203 8.47 1.24 27.18
C ILE A 203 7.09 1.85 26.94
N ALA A 204 6.33 2.02 28.02
CA ALA A 204 5.05 2.72 28.00
C ALA A 204 5.24 4.24 27.93
N LYS A 205 4.57 4.90 26.98
CA LYS A 205 4.55 6.35 26.88
C LYS A 205 3.73 6.97 28.00
N ASN A 206 4.28 8.01 28.67
CA ASN A 206 3.55 8.85 29.60
C ASN A 206 4.14 10.28 29.60
N LYS A 207 3.38 11.26 30.10
CA LYS A 207 3.80 12.68 30.12
C LYS A 207 5.07 12.94 30.92
N LYS A 208 5.36 12.15 31.97
CA LYS A 208 6.57 12.34 32.79
C LYS A 208 7.85 12.11 32.02
N ARG A 209 7.80 11.29 30.96
CA ARG A 209 8.94 10.96 30.13
C ARG A 209 9.42 12.13 29.25
N GLU A 210 8.55 13.09 28.96
CA GLU A 210 8.89 14.29 28.17
C GLU A 210 9.93 15.19 28.87
N ALA A 211 9.97 15.15 30.22
CA ALA A 211 10.90 15.92 31.04
C ALA A 211 12.20 15.17 31.40
N MET A 212 12.36 13.91 30.95
CA MET A 212 13.57 13.13 31.26
C MET A 212 14.75 13.61 30.43
N LYS A 213 15.98 13.56 31.01
CA LYS A 213 17.20 14.05 30.35
C LYS A 213 17.63 13.16 29.17
N LEU A 214 17.51 11.84 29.33
CA LEU A 214 17.86 10.89 28.29
C LEU A 214 16.67 10.71 27.36
N GLN A 215 16.74 11.28 26.16
CA GLN A 215 15.72 11.15 25.08
C GLN A 215 16.31 10.32 23.95
N LEU A 216 15.74 9.16 23.65
CA LEU A 216 16.21 8.28 22.60
C LEU A 216 15.15 8.01 21.54
N PRO A 217 15.56 7.76 20.29
CA PRO A 217 14.67 7.25 19.23
C PRO A 217 13.97 5.98 19.69
N TYR A 218 12.67 5.85 19.37
CA TYR A 218 11.92 4.64 19.68
C TYR A 218 10.98 4.23 18.55
N LEU A 219 10.89 2.94 18.31
CA LEU A 219 9.97 2.35 17.34
C LEU A 219 8.59 2.16 17.94
N ARG A 220 7.59 2.45 17.13
CA ARG A 220 6.15 2.34 17.44
C ARG A 220 5.51 1.32 16.51
N VAL A 221 4.26 0.94 16.78
CA VAL A 221 3.44 0.10 15.90
C VAL A 221 3.40 0.62 14.45
N ALA A 222 3.38 1.95 14.27
CA ALA A 222 3.39 2.58 12.95
C ALA A 222 4.69 2.32 12.15
N ASN A 223 5.80 2.05 12.84
CA ASN A 223 7.08 1.77 12.20
C ASN A 223 7.24 0.30 11.76
N ILE A 224 6.31 -0.58 12.13
CA ILE A 224 6.36 -2.01 11.78
C ILE A 224 5.34 -2.28 10.68
N LEU A 225 5.81 -2.55 9.48
CA LEU A 225 5.02 -3.08 8.37
C LEU A 225 5.17 -4.62 8.31
N PRO A 226 4.38 -5.34 7.52
CA PRO A 226 4.61 -6.77 7.31
C PRO A 226 6.00 -7.04 6.70
N ASN A 227 6.88 -7.64 7.49
CA ASN A 227 8.27 -7.98 7.16
C ASN A 227 9.20 -6.78 6.86
N GLU A 228 8.78 -5.55 7.10
CA GLU A 228 9.50 -4.33 6.76
C GLU A 228 9.40 -3.27 7.87
N LEU A 229 10.37 -2.34 7.91
CA LEU A 229 10.41 -1.20 8.81
C LEU A 229 10.14 0.09 8.04
N ASP A 230 9.18 0.89 8.51
CA ASP A 230 9.01 2.27 8.08
C ASP A 230 9.71 3.20 9.07
N LEU A 231 10.84 3.76 8.67
CA LEU A 231 11.65 4.69 9.47
C LEU A 231 11.50 6.15 9.03
N THR A 232 10.51 6.48 8.21
CA THR A 232 10.26 7.85 7.72
C THR A 232 9.93 8.81 8.85
N GLU A 233 9.24 8.34 9.90
CA GLU A 233 8.97 9.11 11.12
C GLU A 233 9.34 8.31 12.36
N VAL A 234 10.49 8.58 12.96
CA VAL A 234 10.91 8.01 14.24
C VAL A 234 10.87 9.09 15.31
N LYS A 235 10.09 8.85 16.39
CA LYS A 235 9.93 9.77 17.52
C LYS A 235 10.93 9.45 18.62
N THR A 236 11.08 10.37 19.60
CA THR A 236 11.90 10.16 20.78
C THR A 236 11.05 9.90 22.02
N ILE A 237 11.64 9.22 23.00
CA ILE A 237 11.03 8.92 24.30
C ILE A 237 12.07 9.06 25.40
N GLY A 238 11.64 9.63 26.55
CA GLY A 238 12.48 9.75 27.74
C GLY A 238 12.54 8.45 28.53
N LEU A 239 13.71 8.07 29.01
CA LEU A 239 13.96 6.86 29.80
C LEU A 239 15.14 7.03 30.74
N THR A 240 15.28 6.11 31.68
CA THR A 240 16.48 5.95 32.53
C THR A 240 17.49 5.04 31.85
N GLU A 241 18.75 5.08 32.28
CA GLU A 241 19.78 4.16 31.77
C GLU A 241 19.42 2.70 32.01
N GLN A 242 18.83 2.40 33.18
CA GLN A 242 18.37 1.04 33.50
C GLN A 242 17.26 0.55 32.56
N GLU A 243 16.30 1.43 32.22
CA GLU A 243 15.26 1.12 31.26
C GLU A 243 15.85 0.93 29.85
N TYR A 244 16.83 1.76 29.48
CA TYR A 244 17.55 1.62 28.21
C TYR A 244 18.17 0.22 28.04
N GLU A 245 18.92 -0.24 29.03
CA GLU A 245 19.54 -1.57 28.97
C GLU A 245 18.50 -2.70 28.82
N ALA A 246 17.30 -2.55 29.42
CA ALA A 246 16.24 -3.54 29.30
C ALA A 246 15.60 -3.57 27.91
N VAL A 247 15.41 -2.41 27.24
CA VAL A 247 14.61 -2.30 26.03
C VAL A 247 15.37 -1.84 24.79
N ARG A 248 16.71 -1.73 24.88
CA ARG A 248 17.54 -1.39 23.73
C ARG A 248 17.40 -2.41 22.61
N LEU A 249 17.41 -1.92 21.39
CA LEU A 249 17.41 -2.74 20.19
C LEU A 249 18.84 -2.97 19.69
N ILE A 250 19.11 -4.17 19.24
CA ILE A 250 20.33 -4.52 18.51
C ILE A 250 19.98 -5.17 17.19
N SER A 251 20.88 -5.09 16.21
CA SER A 251 20.65 -5.73 14.91
C SER A 251 20.32 -7.21 15.07
N GLY A 252 19.27 -7.67 14.36
CA GLY A 252 18.75 -9.03 14.45
C GLY A 252 17.55 -9.19 15.42
N ASP A 253 17.21 -8.18 16.21
CA ASP A 253 15.98 -8.23 17.03
C ASP A 253 14.74 -8.27 16.14
N LEU A 254 13.83 -9.22 16.40
CA LEU A 254 12.53 -9.31 15.76
C LEU A 254 11.51 -8.54 16.61
N LEU A 255 10.80 -7.59 15.99
CA LEU A 255 9.76 -6.79 16.63
C LEU A 255 8.38 -7.27 16.20
N ILE A 256 7.55 -7.64 17.17
CA ILE A 256 6.18 -8.16 16.92
C ILE A 256 5.18 -7.16 17.46
N VAL A 257 4.15 -6.83 16.65
CA VAL A 257 3.05 -5.94 17.06
C VAL A 257 2.12 -6.65 18.03
N GLU A 258 1.97 -6.09 19.23
CA GLU A 258 1.16 -6.63 20.34
C GLU A 258 -0.34 -6.51 20.10
N GLY A 259 -0.81 -5.45 19.44
CA GLY A 259 -2.24 -5.17 19.29
C GLY A 259 -2.61 -4.53 17.96
N ASN A 260 -3.72 -4.98 17.37
CA ASN A 260 -4.30 -4.41 16.16
C ASN A 260 -5.80 -4.70 16.07
N GLY A 261 -6.56 -3.79 15.44
CA GLY A 261 -7.99 -3.99 15.16
C GLY A 261 -8.27 -4.94 13.97
N SER A 262 -7.25 -5.34 13.23
CA SER A 262 -7.37 -6.22 12.06
C SER A 262 -6.70 -7.57 12.31
N ASP A 263 -7.41 -8.65 11.98
CA ASP A 263 -6.93 -10.03 12.07
C ASP A 263 -5.68 -10.25 11.20
N THR A 264 -5.57 -9.56 10.09
CA THR A 264 -4.42 -9.67 9.18
C THR A 264 -3.19 -8.94 9.69
N GLN A 265 -3.36 -7.93 10.55
CA GLN A 265 -2.30 -7.06 11.02
C GLN A 265 -1.77 -7.38 12.42
N ILE A 266 -2.54 -8.13 13.23
CA ILE A 266 -2.08 -8.56 14.56
C ILE A 266 -0.87 -9.50 14.43
N GLY A 267 0.15 -9.31 15.27
CA GLY A 267 1.35 -10.13 15.27
C GLY A 267 2.25 -9.96 14.03
N ARG A 268 2.00 -8.93 13.19
CA ARG A 268 2.95 -8.59 12.13
C ARG A 268 4.29 -8.24 12.74
N SER A 269 5.36 -8.55 12.04
CA SER A 269 6.71 -8.41 12.57
C SER A 269 7.69 -7.85 11.55
N ALA A 270 8.78 -7.27 12.04
CA ALA A 270 9.91 -6.84 11.23
C ALA A 270 11.22 -7.05 12.00
N ILE A 271 12.32 -7.29 11.27
CA ILE A 271 13.64 -7.44 11.83
C ILE A 271 14.30 -6.05 11.93
N TRP A 272 14.84 -5.74 13.11
CA TRP A 272 15.63 -4.53 13.31
C TRP A 272 17.04 -4.70 12.73
N ASN A 273 17.43 -3.82 11.82
CA ASN A 273 18.71 -3.90 11.12
C ASN A 273 19.80 -2.96 11.71
N GLY A 274 19.49 -2.25 12.82
CA GLY A 274 20.45 -1.36 13.44
C GLY A 274 20.64 -0.01 12.74
N GLN A 275 19.67 0.45 11.91
CA GLN A 275 19.81 1.70 11.15
C GLN A 275 19.87 2.96 12.02
N ILE A 276 19.36 2.88 13.25
CA ILE A 276 19.40 3.97 14.25
C ILE A 276 19.95 3.39 15.55
N ASP A 277 21.09 3.89 16.01
CA ASP A 277 21.73 3.46 17.27
C ASP A 277 22.14 4.70 18.07
N PRO A 278 21.72 4.85 19.33
CA PRO A 278 20.84 3.94 20.09
C PRO A 278 19.36 4.05 19.69
N CYS A 279 18.62 2.93 19.78
CA CYS A 279 17.18 2.87 19.56
C CYS A 279 16.50 1.92 20.57
N VAL A 280 15.25 2.24 20.93
CA VAL A 280 14.41 1.43 21.81
C VAL A 280 13.03 1.18 21.20
N HIS A 281 12.12 0.49 21.90
CA HIS A 281 10.78 0.19 21.39
C HIS A 281 9.66 0.45 22.39
N GLN A 282 8.47 0.77 21.85
CA GLN A 282 7.25 1.04 22.63
C GLN A 282 6.66 -0.25 23.21
N ASN A 283 5.91 -0.15 24.32
CA ASN A 283 5.22 -1.26 24.99
C ASN A 283 4.22 -2.04 24.10
N HIS A 284 3.75 -1.48 22.99
CA HIS A 284 2.91 -2.18 22.01
C HIS A 284 3.72 -2.95 20.96
N LEU A 285 5.03 -3.03 21.15
CA LEU A 285 5.95 -3.89 20.40
C LEU A 285 6.61 -4.86 21.37
N ILE A 286 6.66 -6.12 20.99
CA ILE A 286 7.35 -7.17 21.72
C ILE A 286 8.63 -7.48 20.95
N ARG A 287 9.79 -7.27 21.62
CA ARG A 287 11.09 -7.66 21.10
C ARG A 287 11.32 -9.15 21.32
N VAL A 288 11.73 -9.85 20.30
CA VAL A 288 12.20 -11.24 20.33
C VAL A 288 13.64 -11.24 19.85
N ARG A 289 14.58 -11.48 20.78
CA ARG A 289 16.02 -11.61 20.51
C ARG A 289 16.37 -13.07 20.50
N LEU A 290 16.66 -13.59 19.31
CA LEU A 290 16.95 -15.01 19.15
C LEU A 290 18.35 -15.35 19.69
N ARG A 291 18.49 -16.59 20.17
CA ARG A 291 19.76 -17.21 20.53
C ARG A 291 20.34 -17.91 19.32
N ASP A 292 21.53 -18.48 19.46
CA ASP A 292 22.33 -19.06 18.36
C ASP A 292 21.67 -20.24 17.62
N GLU A 293 20.53 -20.73 18.10
CA GLU A 293 19.81 -21.86 17.51
C GLU A 293 18.89 -21.49 16.33
N ALA A 294 18.49 -20.22 16.22
CA ALA A 294 17.52 -19.79 15.23
C ALA A 294 17.86 -18.44 14.59
N LEU A 295 17.68 -18.36 13.28
CA LEU A 295 17.87 -17.13 12.52
C LEU A 295 16.64 -16.24 12.56
N PRO A 296 16.79 -14.90 12.71
CA PRO A 296 15.67 -13.96 12.70
C PRO A 296 14.78 -14.08 11.47
N LEU A 297 15.36 -14.19 10.29
CA LEU A 297 14.61 -14.32 9.04
C LEU A 297 13.81 -15.63 8.96
N TYR A 298 14.36 -16.73 9.46
CA TYR A 298 13.64 -18.00 9.54
C TYR A 298 12.41 -17.88 10.45
N VAL A 299 12.59 -17.36 11.67
CA VAL A 299 11.49 -17.20 12.63
C VAL A 299 10.45 -16.21 12.14
N GLN A 300 10.84 -15.09 11.53
CA GLN A 300 9.93 -14.12 10.92
C GLN A 300 9.08 -14.78 9.82
N THR A 301 9.72 -15.54 8.93
CA THR A 301 9.00 -16.24 7.85
C THR A 301 8.04 -17.27 8.40
N PHE A 302 8.44 -18.04 9.44
CA PHE A 302 7.54 -18.96 10.13
C PHE A 302 6.32 -18.24 10.70
N LEU A 303 6.51 -17.12 11.43
CA LEU A 303 5.40 -16.36 12.02
C LEU A 303 4.44 -15.79 10.96
N SER A 304 4.94 -15.54 9.74
CA SER A 304 4.15 -15.09 8.60
C SER A 304 3.52 -16.24 7.80
N SER A 305 3.93 -17.48 8.01
CA SER A 305 3.38 -18.68 7.36
C SER A 305 1.96 -18.98 7.85
N SER A 306 1.24 -19.84 7.13
CA SER A 306 -0.12 -20.28 7.51
C SER A 306 -0.17 -20.85 8.93
N GLU A 307 0.81 -21.67 9.31
CA GLU A 307 0.88 -22.26 10.64
C GLU A 307 1.20 -21.21 11.73
N GLY A 308 2.20 -20.35 11.49
CA GLY A 308 2.52 -19.26 12.41
C GLY A 308 1.34 -18.30 12.61
N ARG A 309 0.66 -17.93 11.52
CA ARG A 309 -0.56 -17.11 11.57
C ARG A 309 -1.69 -17.79 12.33
N ARG A 310 -1.90 -19.08 12.12
CA ARG A 310 -2.89 -19.87 12.86
C ARG A 310 -2.62 -19.83 14.36
N GLN A 311 -1.37 -20.01 14.79
CA GLN A 311 -0.98 -19.95 16.20
C GLN A 311 -1.16 -18.54 16.79
N ILE A 312 -0.76 -17.49 16.06
CA ILE A 312 -0.95 -16.10 16.47
C ILE A 312 -2.44 -15.82 16.70
N MET A 313 -3.30 -16.17 15.74
CA MET A 313 -4.74 -15.95 15.84
C MET A 313 -5.39 -16.74 16.98
N ALA A 314 -5.00 -18.01 17.17
CA ALA A 314 -5.49 -18.82 18.27
C ALA A 314 -5.11 -18.27 19.66
N LYS A 315 -3.98 -17.58 19.74
CA LYS A 315 -3.49 -16.96 20.98
C LYS A 315 -3.96 -15.50 21.17
N ALA A 316 -4.41 -14.81 20.11
CA ALA A 316 -4.92 -13.45 20.22
C ALA A 316 -6.23 -13.41 21.03
N VAL A 317 -6.37 -12.42 21.90
CA VAL A 317 -7.63 -12.14 22.62
C VAL A 317 -8.32 -10.98 21.93
N ASN A 318 -9.56 -11.21 21.52
CA ASN A 318 -10.41 -10.13 20.99
C ASN A 318 -11.18 -9.48 22.14
N THR A 319 -10.93 -8.20 22.38
CA THR A 319 -11.65 -7.38 23.35
C THR A 319 -12.14 -6.12 22.67
N SER A 320 -13.45 -5.96 22.51
CA SER A 320 -14.07 -4.77 21.93
C SER A 320 -13.51 -4.39 20.54
N GLY A 321 -13.24 -5.37 19.67
CA GLY A 321 -12.71 -5.14 18.32
C GLY A 321 -11.20 -4.93 18.24
N LEU A 322 -10.46 -5.10 19.34
CA LEU A 322 -9.01 -5.08 19.37
C LEU A 322 -8.47 -6.47 19.67
N HIS A 323 -7.67 -7.01 18.75
CA HIS A 323 -6.90 -8.24 18.98
C HIS A 323 -5.60 -7.90 19.72
N THR A 324 -5.28 -8.64 20.79
CA THR A 324 -4.07 -8.42 21.61
C THR A 324 -3.31 -9.71 21.87
N LEU A 325 -1.98 -9.60 21.79
CA LEU A 325 -1.02 -10.64 22.13
C LEU A 325 -0.19 -10.17 23.32
N SER A 326 -0.17 -10.95 24.41
CA SER A 326 0.76 -10.66 25.51
C SER A 326 2.12 -11.32 25.28
N THR A 327 3.17 -10.82 25.93
CA THR A 327 4.50 -11.45 25.92
C THR A 327 4.42 -12.93 26.31
N ARG A 328 3.56 -13.30 27.29
CA ARG A 328 3.33 -14.70 27.69
C ARG A 328 2.82 -15.57 26.53
N LYS A 329 1.94 -15.02 25.69
CA LYS A 329 1.37 -15.73 24.55
C LYS A 329 2.38 -15.88 23.42
N ILE A 330 3.21 -14.86 23.18
CA ILE A 330 4.31 -14.92 22.23
C ILE A 330 5.33 -15.98 22.68
N ARG A 331 5.67 -16.04 23.97
CA ARG A 331 6.56 -17.06 24.52
C ARG A 331 6.13 -18.48 24.22
N SER A 332 4.84 -18.77 24.25
CA SER A 332 4.27 -20.10 24.03
C SER A 332 4.04 -20.46 22.56
N ILE A 333 4.48 -19.67 21.60
CA ILE A 333 4.42 -20.03 20.17
C ILE A 333 5.37 -21.22 19.94
N GLU A 334 4.88 -22.25 19.30
CA GLU A 334 5.63 -23.44 18.94
C GLU A 334 6.30 -23.27 17.58
N ILE A 335 7.62 -23.37 17.53
CA ILE A 335 8.41 -23.16 16.33
C ILE A 335 9.19 -24.42 16.00
N PRO A 336 9.07 -24.97 14.79
CA PRO A 336 9.99 -25.99 14.31
C PRO A 336 11.42 -25.40 14.27
N VAL A 337 12.40 -26.09 14.80
CA VAL A 337 13.81 -25.65 14.82
C VAL A 337 14.66 -26.63 14.03
N PRO A 338 14.76 -26.44 12.70
CA PRO A 338 15.60 -27.27 11.86
C PRO A 338 17.09 -26.99 12.10
N PRO A 339 18.01 -27.86 11.60
CA PRO A 339 19.44 -27.60 11.67
C PRO A 339 19.79 -26.18 11.18
N PHE A 340 20.71 -25.52 11.88
CA PHE A 340 21.10 -24.11 11.58
C PHE A 340 21.60 -23.93 10.14
N SER A 341 22.28 -24.95 9.58
CA SER A 341 22.72 -24.94 8.17
C SER A 341 21.55 -24.80 7.19
N LEU A 342 20.43 -25.48 7.45
CA LEU A 342 19.25 -25.40 6.60
C LEU A 342 18.53 -24.05 6.72
N GLN A 343 18.50 -23.49 7.94
CA GLN A 343 17.98 -22.13 8.14
C GLN A 343 18.84 -21.10 7.39
N ARG A 344 20.16 -21.28 7.36
CA ARG A 344 21.07 -20.40 6.63
C ARG A 344 20.86 -20.49 5.12
N GLU A 345 20.74 -21.73 4.59
CA GLU A 345 20.46 -21.93 3.16
C GLU A 345 19.17 -21.21 2.74
N PHE A 346 18.12 -21.31 3.54
CA PHE A 346 16.88 -20.56 3.31
C PHE A 346 17.10 -19.06 3.41
N ALA A 347 17.84 -18.58 4.41
CA ALA A 347 18.09 -17.15 4.60
C ALA A 347 18.90 -16.55 3.44
N ASP A 348 19.89 -17.26 2.91
CA ASP A 348 20.65 -16.86 1.75
C ASP A 348 19.77 -16.79 0.49
N PHE A 349 18.91 -17.79 0.30
CA PHE A 349 17.92 -17.79 -0.78
C PHE A 349 16.95 -16.60 -0.67
N ALA A 350 16.28 -16.41 0.47
CA ALA A 350 15.34 -15.31 0.69
C ALA A 350 16.00 -13.94 0.50
N THR A 351 17.23 -13.76 1.02
CA THR A 351 18.01 -12.54 0.82
C THR A 351 18.32 -12.28 -0.66
N SER A 352 18.54 -13.31 -1.46
CA SER A 352 18.76 -13.15 -2.91
C SER A 352 17.51 -12.66 -3.64
N ILE A 353 16.34 -13.17 -3.23
CA ILE A 353 15.04 -12.72 -3.75
C ILE A 353 14.75 -11.27 -3.31
N ASP A 354 15.04 -10.89 -2.06
CA ASP A 354 14.84 -9.52 -1.58
C ASP A 354 15.69 -8.50 -2.36
N LYS A 355 16.92 -8.85 -2.74
CA LYS A 355 17.74 -8.00 -3.63
C LYS A 355 17.07 -7.81 -5.01
N SER A 356 16.47 -8.86 -5.56
CA SER A 356 15.72 -8.79 -6.82
C SER A 356 14.47 -7.94 -6.68
N LYS A 357 13.71 -8.09 -5.58
CA LYS A 357 12.56 -7.24 -5.26
C LYS A 357 12.94 -5.78 -5.17
N PHE A 358 14.03 -5.46 -4.48
CA PHE A 358 14.52 -4.08 -4.38
C PHE A 358 14.83 -3.46 -5.75
N ALA A 359 15.47 -4.22 -6.65
CA ALA A 359 15.74 -3.75 -8.01
C ALA A 359 14.45 -3.51 -8.82
N VAL A 360 13.46 -4.41 -8.69
CA VAL A 360 12.15 -4.27 -9.34
C VAL A 360 11.38 -3.08 -8.79
N GLN A 361 11.35 -2.89 -7.45
CA GLN A 361 10.69 -1.76 -6.81
C GLN A 361 11.32 -0.42 -7.28
N LYS A 362 12.64 -0.35 -7.32
CA LYS A 362 13.34 0.84 -7.82
C LYS A 362 12.98 1.14 -9.28
N ALA A 363 12.93 0.12 -10.15
CA ALA A 363 12.52 0.29 -11.54
C ALA A 363 11.05 0.77 -11.66
N LEU A 364 10.16 0.26 -10.80
CA LEU A 364 8.77 0.70 -10.71
C LEU A 364 8.66 2.18 -10.30
N ASP A 365 9.44 2.61 -9.31
CA ASP A 365 9.45 3.99 -8.83
C ASP A 365 9.99 4.95 -9.91
N GLU A 366 11.06 4.56 -10.61
CA GLU A 366 11.63 5.31 -11.72
C GLU A 366 10.64 5.41 -12.91
N LEU A 367 9.93 4.31 -13.21
CA LEU A 367 8.87 4.29 -14.24
C LEU A 367 7.74 5.26 -13.88
N ASN A 368 7.27 5.22 -12.62
CA ASN A 368 6.21 6.12 -12.13
C ASN A 368 6.63 7.59 -12.22
N ALA A 369 7.83 7.93 -11.77
CA ALA A 369 8.35 9.29 -11.82
C ALA A 369 8.52 9.79 -13.27
N THR A 370 9.04 8.94 -14.16
CA THR A 370 9.24 9.25 -15.57
C THR A 370 7.92 9.46 -16.28
N THR A 371 6.95 8.56 -16.07
CA THR A 371 5.61 8.64 -16.66
C THR A 371 4.88 9.92 -16.22
N LYS A 372 4.93 10.24 -14.93
CA LYS A 372 4.37 11.48 -14.38
C LYS A 372 5.02 12.73 -15.03
N LYS A 373 6.34 12.73 -15.14
CA LYS A 373 7.09 13.84 -15.76
C LYS A 373 6.71 14.04 -17.23
N ILE A 374 6.64 12.96 -18.01
CA ILE A 374 6.23 13.02 -19.43
C ILE A 374 4.82 13.61 -19.55
N LEU A 375 3.86 13.07 -18.79
CA LEU A 375 2.48 13.55 -18.83
C LEU A 375 2.37 15.03 -18.46
N ASN A 376 3.03 15.46 -17.39
CA ASN A 376 2.99 16.86 -16.96
C ASN A 376 3.63 17.80 -18.01
N GLN A 377 4.73 17.42 -18.63
CA GLN A 377 5.38 18.20 -19.68
C GLN A 377 4.49 18.35 -20.91
N GLU A 378 3.86 17.26 -21.37
CA GLU A 378 3.00 17.25 -22.55
C GLU A 378 1.64 17.92 -22.31
N LEU A 379 1.20 18.06 -21.06
CA LEU A 379 -0.03 18.79 -20.70
C LEU A 379 0.25 20.21 -20.21
N GLY A 380 1.49 20.71 -20.25
CA GLY A 380 1.85 22.04 -19.75
C GLY A 380 1.61 22.23 -18.25
N LEU A 381 1.46 21.14 -17.50
CA LEU A 381 1.31 21.14 -16.05
C LEU A 381 2.70 21.19 -15.44
N GLY A 382 3.05 22.25 -14.73
CA GLY A 382 4.36 22.39 -14.09
C GLY A 382 4.69 21.20 -13.17
N ASN A 383 5.95 21.07 -12.72
CA ASN A 383 6.32 20.10 -11.69
C ASN A 383 5.61 20.49 -10.38
N VAL A 384 4.49 19.84 -10.11
CA VAL A 384 3.78 19.86 -8.82
C VAL A 384 4.36 18.77 -7.93
#